data_6a8544df458de9709ca672f85c124adc
#
_entry.id   6a8544df458de9709ca672f85c124adc
#
_cell.length_a   1.000
_cell.length_b   1.000
_cell.length_c   1.000
_cell.angle_alpha   90.00
_cell.angle_beta   90.00
_cell.angle_gamma   90.00
#
_symmetry.space_group_name_H-M   'P 1'
#
loop_
_entity.id
_entity.type
_entity.pdbx_description
1 polymer ?
#
loop_
_entity_poly.entity_id
_entity_poly.type
_entity_poly.pdbx_seq_one_letter_code
_entity_poly.pdbx_strand_id
1 'polypeptide(L)'
;EEHDPSYKQQDPAPRYQARDAAAMLGHLHGAQVLLGSATPSLEARWAVGQDRAVHVPLKERFGGTSLPTVELVDLRKAHKQRRMEGHFSRTLLEAIGETLEAGRQVILFQNRRGYAPVHQCRTCGWVPECARCDVSLTYHKYLKDLHCHYCGYRESEPRTCPRCGSEEVESKGIGTERIEEEIATHFPEVKAARMDLDTTRTRTGHERIIQAFETGDVQVLVGTQMVTKGLDFEHVGLVGILQADRSEEH
;
A
#
# COMPACT_ATOMS: atom_id res chain seq x y z
N GLU A 1 -6.73 -8.84 -14.40
CA GLU A 1 -7.73 -7.92 -13.83
C GLU A 1 -8.35 -7.06 -14.94
N GLU A 2 -9.45 -7.55 -15.55
CA GLU A 2 -10.09 -6.90 -16.72
C GLU A 2 -10.68 -5.51 -16.41
N HIS A 3 -10.90 -5.22 -15.14
CA HIS A 3 -11.47 -3.95 -14.65
C HIS A 3 -10.42 -2.94 -14.22
N ASP A 4 -9.13 -3.25 -14.32
CA ASP A 4 -8.06 -2.35 -13.84
C ASP A 4 -8.14 -0.99 -14.55
N PRO A 5 -8.07 0.13 -13.81
CA PRO A 5 -8.15 1.48 -14.39
C PRO A 5 -7.08 1.78 -15.44
N SER A 6 -5.95 1.05 -15.44
CA SER A 6 -4.90 1.23 -16.45
C SER A 6 -5.33 0.88 -17.86
N TYR A 7 -6.40 0.09 -18.03
CA TYR A 7 -7.00 -0.19 -19.35
C TYR A 7 -7.83 0.96 -19.90
N LYS A 8 -8.11 1.98 -19.08
CA LYS A 8 -8.88 3.15 -19.49
C LYS A 8 -7.95 4.30 -19.85
N GLN A 9 -7.85 4.61 -21.14
CA GLN A 9 -7.12 5.79 -21.60
C GLN A 9 -7.96 7.05 -21.38
N GLN A 10 -7.42 7.98 -20.59
CA GLN A 10 -8.09 9.25 -20.28
C GLN A 10 -7.54 10.40 -21.12
N ASP A 11 -6.24 10.44 -21.38
CA ASP A 11 -5.52 11.40 -22.21
C ASP A 11 -4.33 10.71 -22.93
N PRO A 12 -3.99 11.11 -24.17
CA PRO A 12 -4.75 11.99 -25.05
C PRO A 12 -5.98 11.33 -25.69
N ALA A 13 -6.77 12.09 -26.43
CA ALA A 13 -7.79 11.51 -27.32
C ALA A 13 -7.14 10.70 -28.47
N PRO A 14 -7.81 9.64 -28.99
CA PRO A 14 -9.14 9.15 -28.62
C PRO A 14 -9.16 8.41 -27.26
N ARG A 15 -10.20 8.66 -26.46
CA ARG A 15 -10.40 7.97 -25.18
C ARG A 15 -11.08 6.64 -25.43
N TYR A 16 -10.52 5.55 -24.91
CA TYR A 16 -11.09 4.21 -25.06
C TYR A 16 -10.79 3.35 -23.85
N GLN A 17 -11.56 2.28 -23.70
CA GLN A 17 -11.32 1.22 -22.74
C GLN A 17 -10.71 0.02 -23.47
N ALA A 18 -9.48 -0.37 -23.14
CA ALA A 18 -8.75 -1.41 -23.86
C ALA A 18 -9.46 -2.77 -23.83
N ARG A 19 -10.14 -3.11 -22.71
CA ARG A 19 -10.98 -4.31 -22.61
C ARG A 19 -12.06 -4.34 -23.68
N ASP A 20 -12.81 -3.25 -23.82
CA ASP A 20 -13.92 -3.16 -24.77
C ASP A 20 -13.41 -3.12 -26.21
N ALA A 21 -12.27 -2.43 -26.43
CA ALA A 21 -11.58 -2.41 -27.71
C ALA A 21 -11.08 -3.81 -28.11
N ALA A 22 -10.53 -4.59 -27.15
CA ALA A 22 -10.09 -5.95 -27.40
C ALA A 22 -11.27 -6.89 -27.74
N ALA A 23 -12.41 -6.73 -27.05
CA ALA A 23 -13.62 -7.48 -27.37
C ALA A 23 -14.14 -7.18 -28.78
N MET A 24 -14.15 -5.91 -29.19
CA MET A 24 -14.52 -5.49 -30.54
C MET A 24 -13.54 -6.01 -31.61
N LEU A 25 -12.25 -5.93 -31.34
CA LEU A 25 -11.21 -6.45 -32.22
C LEU A 25 -11.35 -7.96 -32.41
N GLY A 26 -11.59 -8.71 -31.32
CA GLY A 26 -11.87 -10.13 -31.38
C GLY A 26 -13.08 -10.45 -32.25
N HIS A 27 -14.18 -9.70 -32.09
CA HIS A 27 -15.36 -9.86 -32.92
C HIS A 27 -15.07 -9.62 -34.41
N LEU A 28 -14.34 -8.55 -34.76
CA LEU A 28 -13.98 -8.22 -36.14
C LEU A 28 -13.11 -9.29 -36.83
N HIS A 29 -12.25 -9.95 -36.05
CA HIS A 29 -11.34 -10.98 -36.55
C HIS A 29 -11.84 -12.41 -36.36
N GLY A 30 -13.04 -12.63 -35.81
CA GLY A 30 -13.56 -13.94 -35.48
C GLY A 30 -12.74 -14.68 -34.39
N ALA A 31 -12.03 -13.93 -33.57
CA ALA A 31 -11.18 -14.46 -32.47
C ALA A 31 -11.93 -14.50 -31.14
N GLN A 32 -11.56 -15.46 -30.30
CA GLN A 32 -12.06 -15.50 -28.93
C GLN A 32 -11.26 -14.54 -28.06
N VAL A 33 -11.94 -13.87 -27.13
CA VAL A 33 -11.33 -12.97 -26.16
C VAL A 33 -11.55 -13.54 -24.77
N LEU A 34 -10.47 -13.72 -24.02
CA LEU A 34 -10.50 -14.18 -22.65
C LEU A 34 -10.23 -13.00 -21.70
N LEU A 35 -11.18 -12.74 -20.81
CA LEU A 35 -11.06 -11.74 -19.74
C LEU A 35 -10.88 -12.47 -18.41
N GLY A 36 -9.82 -12.11 -17.66
CA GLY A 36 -9.54 -12.72 -16.36
C GLY A 36 -9.66 -11.71 -15.23
N SER A 37 -10.30 -12.09 -14.12
CA SER A 37 -10.36 -11.32 -12.91
C SER A 37 -10.80 -12.18 -11.72
N ALA A 38 -10.31 -11.88 -10.53
CA ALA A 38 -10.85 -12.42 -9.28
C ALA A 38 -12.15 -11.73 -8.88
N THR A 39 -12.32 -10.47 -9.30
CA THR A 39 -13.47 -9.60 -9.00
C THR A 39 -13.99 -8.99 -10.30
N PRO A 40 -14.73 -9.76 -11.14
CA PRO A 40 -15.21 -9.28 -12.42
C PRO A 40 -16.06 -8.02 -12.29
N SER A 41 -15.89 -7.09 -13.24
CA SER A 41 -16.67 -5.85 -13.31
C SER A 41 -18.17 -6.11 -13.48
N LEU A 42 -18.99 -5.12 -13.14
CA LEU A 42 -20.44 -5.21 -13.34
C LEU A 42 -20.78 -5.37 -14.82
N GLU A 43 -20.04 -4.70 -15.71
CA GLU A 43 -20.21 -4.78 -17.16
C GLU A 43 -19.92 -6.20 -17.68
N ALA A 44 -18.85 -6.84 -17.20
CA ALA A 44 -18.53 -8.21 -17.57
C ALA A 44 -19.63 -9.19 -17.07
N ARG A 45 -20.08 -9.03 -15.83
CA ARG A 45 -21.18 -9.83 -15.28
C ARG A 45 -22.50 -9.60 -16.00
N TRP A 46 -22.80 -8.36 -16.37
CA TRP A 46 -23.98 -8.04 -17.15
C TRP A 46 -23.93 -8.69 -18.55
N ALA A 47 -22.76 -8.64 -19.23
CA ALA A 47 -22.59 -9.30 -20.51
C ALA A 47 -22.85 -10.81 -20.45
N VAL A 48 -22.46 -11.48 -19.36
CA VAL A 48 -22.80 -12.88 -19.10
C VAL A 48 -24.31 -13.06 -18.96
N GLY A 49 -24.99 -12.18 -18.20
CA GLY A 49 -26.45 -12.22 -18.05
C GLY A 49 -27.24 -11.96 -19.34
N GLN A 50 -26.60 -11.40 -20.37
CA GLN A 50 -27.17 -11.15 -21.70
C GLN A 50 -26.71 -12.18 -22.74
N ASP A 51 -26.12 -13.31 -22.34
CA ASP A 51 -25.57 -14.35 -23.22
C ASP A 51 -24.54 -13.84 -24.26
N ARG A 52 -23.89 -12.70 -23.96
CA ARG A 52 -22.82 -12.12 -24.78
C ARG A 52 -21.42 -12.61 -24.41
N ALA A 53 -21.31 -13.24 -23.24
CA ALA A 53 -20.07 -13.81 -22.73
C ALA A 53 -20.38 -15.08 -21.93
N VAL A 54 -19.39 -15.97 -21.84
CA VAL A 54 -19.49 -17.19 -21.03
C VAL A 54 -18.67 -16.98 -19.75
N HIS A 55 -19.25 -17.25 -18.59
CA HIS A 55 -18.54 -17.24 -17.31
C HIS A 55 -17.96 -18.62 -17.02
N VAL A 56 -16.63 -18.67 -16.87
CA VAL A 56 -15.89 -19.87 -16.48
C VAL A 56 -15.32 -19.65 -15.08
N PRO A 57 -15.99 -20.11 -14.01
CA PRO A 57 -15.50 -19.91 -12.63
C PRO A 57 -14.38 -20.90 -12.33
N LEU A 58 -13.21 -20.40 -11.93
CA LEU A 58 -12.15 -21.19 -11.34
C LEU A 58 -12.40 -21.27 -9.82
N LYS A 59 -12.98 -22.39 -9.36
CA LYS A 59 -13.40 -22.58 -7.96
C LYS A 59 -12.29 -23.11 -7.06
N GLU A 60 -11.29 -23.74 -7.63
CA GLU A 60 -10.18 -24.35 -6.91
C GLU A 60 -8.93 -23.51 -7.08
N ARG A 61 -8.17 -23.35 -6.00
CA ARG A 61 -6.87 -22.68 -6.04
C ARG A 61 -5.84 -23.61 -6.65
N PHE A 62 -4.93 -23.04 -7.42
CA PHE A 62 -3.77 -23.77 -7.91
C PHE A 62 -2.99 -24.38 -6.74
N GLY A 63 -2.59 -25.66 -6.88
CA GLY A 63 -1.84 -26.37 -5.83
C GLY A 63 -2.65 -26.76 -4.58
N GLY A 64 -3.98 -26.59 -4.57
CA GLY A 64 -4.82 -26.97 -3.41
C GLY A 64 -4.57 -26.12 -2.15
N THR A 65 -4.00 -24.92 -2.28
CA THR A 65 -3.65 -24.05 -1.15
C THR A 65 -4.89 -23.55 -0.42
N SER A 66 -4.86 -23.58 0.92
CA SER A 66 -5.91 -23.02 1.78
C SER A 66 -5.86 -21.49 1.80
N LEU A 67 -6.97 -20.87 2.21
CA LEU A 67 -7.00 -19.45 2.51
C LEU A 67 -6.10 -19.16 3.74
N PRO A 68 -5.45 -17.98 3.80
CA PRO A 68 -4.73 -17.59 4.98
C PRO A 68 -5.67 -17.42 6.18
N THR A 69 -5.17 -17.71 7.38
CA THR A 69 -5.88 -17.37 8.61
C THR A 69 -5.80 -15.87 8.82
N VAL A 70 -6.95 -15.25 9.11
CA VAL A 70 -7.02 -13.80 9.38
C VAL A 70 -7.26 -13.58 10.87
N GLU A 71 -6.37 -12.86 11.52
CA GLU A 71 -6.51 -12.43 12.91
C GLU A 71 -6.75 -10.92 12.96
N LEU A 72 -7.81 -10.49 13.67
CA LEU A 72 -8.14 -9.09 13.88
C LEU A 72 -7.74 -8.65 15.28
N VAL A 73 -6.87 -7.66 15.37
CA VAL A 73 -6.40 -7.09 16.63
C VAL A 73 -7.09 -5.75 16.89
N ASP A 74 -7.89 -5.66 17.96
CA ASP A 74 -8.49 -4.39 18.41
C ASP A 74 -7.42 -3.53 19.12
N LEU A 75 -6.89 -2.54 18.40
CA LEU A 75 -5.86 -1.64 18.91
C LEU A 75 -6.32 -0.82 20.12
N ARG A 76 -7.61 -0.51 20.25
CA ARG A 76 -8.14 0.22 21.43
C ARG A 76 -8.05 -0.63 22.68
N LYS A 77 -8.33 -1.93 22.57
CA LYS A 77 -8.14 -2.89 23.68
C LYS A 77 -6.65 -3.07 23.99
N ALA A 78 -5.82 -3.21 22.96
CA ALA A 78 -4.38 -3.34 23.12
C ALA A 78 -3.78 -2.12 23.84
N HIS A 79 -4.19 -0.90 23.50
CA HIS A 79 -3.79 0.32 24.21
C HIS A 79 -4.21 0.32 25.68
N LYS A 80 -5.48 -0.01 25.98
CA LYS A 80 -5.99 -0.09 27.37
C LYS A 80 -5.23 -1.13 28.20
N GLN A 81 -4.83 -2.23 27.58
CA GLN A 81 -4.09 -3.32 28.23
C GLN A 81 -2.57 -3.10 28.27
N ARG A 82 -2.06 -1.96 27.78
CA ARG A 82 -0.62 -1.66 27.65
C ARG A 82 0.14 -2.71 26.84
N ARG A 83 -0.51 -3.26 25.80
CA ARG A 83 0.04 -4.24 24.86
C ARG A 83 0.41 -3.61 23.52
N MET A 84 0.80 -2.35 23.53
CA MET A 84 1.34 -1.64 22.38
C MET A 84 2.80 -1.31 22.64
N GLU A 85 3.64 -1.50 21.63
CA GLU A 85 5.04 -1.10 21.59
C GLU A 85 5.22 -0.23 20.35
N GLY A 86 5.34 1.09 20.58
CA GLY A 86 5.26 2.06 19.49
C GLY A 86 3.90 1.99 18.77
N HIS A 87 3.94 1.72 17.48
CA HIS A 87 2.73 1.58 16.65
C HIS A 87 2.28 0.14 16.44
N PHE A 88 3.02 -0.83 16.98
CA PHE A 88 2.71 -2.25 16.85
C PHE A 88 1.99 -2.78 18.10
N SER A 89 1.02 -3.67 17.86
CA SER A 89 0.52 -4.50 18.95
C SER A 89 1.54 -5.59 19.28
N ARG A 90 1.60 -6.00 20.53
CA ARG A 90 2.45 -7.13 20.94
C ARG A 90 2.13 -8.40 20.15
N THR A 91 0.85 -8.67 19.89
CA THR A 91 0.42 -9.80 19.05
C THR A 91 1.06 -9.77 17.66
N LEU A 92 1.13 -8.59 17.02
CA LEU A 92 1.77 -8.47 15.69
C LEU A 92 3.29 -8.65 15.78
N LEU A 93 3.94 -8.09 16.81
CA LEU A 93 5.38 -8.27 17.01
C LEU A 93 5.74 -9.74 17.28
N GLU A 94 4.96 -10.44 18.10
CA GLU A 94 5.12 -11.87 18.37
C GLU A 94 4.99 -12.67 17.07
N ALA A 95 3.94 -12.41 16.26
CA ALA A 95 3.74 -13.08 14.97
C ALA A 95 4.86 -12.79 13.96
N ILE A 96 5.42 -11.55 13.94
CA ILE A 96 6.59 -11.21 13.13
C ILE A 96 7.79 -12.04 13.58
N GLY A 97 8.08 -12.08 14.90
CA GLY A 97 9.19 -12.85 15.45
C GLY A 97 9.11 -14.34 15.09
N GLU A 98 7.97 -14.98 15.37
CA GLU A 98 7.73 -16.38 15.04
C GLU A 98 7.90 -16.67 13.53
N THR A 99 7.45 -15.76 12.68
CA THR A 99 7.58 -15.91 11.22
C THR A 99 9.02 -15.84 10.77
N LEU A 100 9.79 -14.90 11.32
CA LEU A 100 11.21 -14.71 11.01
C LEU A 100 12.06 -15.87 11.56
N GLU A 101 11.78 -16.34 12.79
CA GLU A 101 12.42 -17.51 13.38
C GLU A 101 12.18 -18.79 12.57
N ALA A 102 11.00 -18.92 11.95
CA ALA A 102 10.68 -20.00 11.01
C ALA A 102 11.37 -19.88 9.66
N GLY A 103 12.24 -18.88 9.45
CA GLY A 103 12.95 -18.62 8.19
C GLY A 103 12.02 -18.07 7.09
N ARG A 104 10.86 -17.55 7.45
CA ARG A 104 9.90 -16.97 6.49
C ARG A 104 9.94 -15.45 6.50
N GLN A 105 9.35 -14.87 5.47
CA GLN A 105 9.34 -13.43 5.25
C GLN A 105 8.02 -12.79 5.68
N VAL A 106 8.07 -11.49 5.94
CA VAL A 106 6.94 -10.69 6.40
C VAL A 106 6.69 -9.53 5.46
N ILE A 107 5.42 -9.27 5.14
CA ILE A 107 4.99 -8.04 4.47
C ILE A 107 4.18 -7.21 5.47
N LEU A 108 4.56 -5.94 5.62
CA LEU A 108 3.81 -4.96 6.40
C LEU A 108 3.16 -3.95 5.46
N PHE A 109 1.85 -4.01 5.38
CA PHE A 109 1.07 -3.11 4.55
C PHE A 109 0.62 -1.90 5.35
N GLN A 110 0.94 -0.71 4.84
CA GLN A 110 0.47 0.57 5.36
C GLN A 110 0.00 1.45 4.21
N ASN A 111 -1.25 1.88 4.21
CA ASN A 111 -1.81 2.65 3.09
C ASN A 111 -1.38 4.13 3.06
N ARG A 112 -0.35 4.53 3.83
CA ARG A 112 0.14 5.91 3.88
C ARG A 112 1.65 5.96 3.73
N ARG A 113 2.12 6.90 2.91
CA ARG A 113 3.54 7.15 2.61
C ARG A 113 4.16 8.11 3.62
N GLY A 114 5.49 8.19 3.62
CA GLY A 114 6.26 9.13 4.42
C GLY A 114 6.49 8.69 5.87
N TYR A 115 7.06 9.59 6.67
CA TYR A 115 7.32 9.35 8.10
C TYR A 115 6.07 9.55 8.94
N ALA A 116 5.35 10.65 8.70
CA ALA A 116 4.10 10.96 9.34
C ALA A 116 3.12 11.58 8.34
N PRO A 117 1.91 11.05 8.22
CA PRO A 117 0.92 11.58 7.27
C PRO A 117 0.46 12.98 7.62
N VAL A 118 0.58 13.40 8.88
CA VAL A 118 0.14 14.73 9.32
C VAL A 118 1.20 15.37 10.22
N HIS A 119 1.62 16.58 9.85
CA HIS A 119 2.39 17.47 10.68
C HIS A 119 1.41 18.47 11.30
N GLN A 120 1.31 18.54 12.63
CA GLN A 120 0.27 19.30 13.30
C GLN A 120 0.78 20.11 14.49
N CYS A 121 0.33 21.36 14.60
CA CYS A 121 0.57 22.15 15.81
C CYS A 121 -0.29 21.66 16.97
N ARG A 122 0.32 21.32 18.12
CA ARG A 122 -0.40 20.90 19.33
C ARG A 122 -1.25 22.00 19.93
N THR A 123 -0.81 23.25 19.81
CA THR A 123 -1.44 24.41 20.44
C THR A 123 -2.71 24.83 19.71
N CYS A 124 -2.69 24.93 18.37
CA CYS A 124 -3.83 25.49 17.61
C CYS A 124 -4.44 24.53 16.58
N GLY A 125 -3.90 23.32 16.44
CA GLY A 125 -4.39 22.33 15.49
C GLY A 125 -4.04 22.63 14.03
N TRP A 126 -3.19 23.63 13.74
CA TRP A 126 -2.76 23.94 12.38
C TRP A 126 -2.07 22.74 11.73
N VAL A 127 -2.39 22.49 10.47
CA VAL A 127 -1.80 21.47 9.62
C VAL A 127 -1.31 22.14 8.34
N PRO A 128 -0.09 21.86 7.85
CA PRO A 128 0.38 22.39 6.58
C PRO A 128 -0.43 21.83 5.40
N GLU A 129 -0.88 22.71 4.53
CA GLU A 129 -1.67 22.40 3.35
C GLU A 129 -0.90 22.76 2.09
N CYS A 130 -1.15 22.04 1.01
CA CYS A 130 -0.51 22.30 -0.27
C CYS A 130 -1.02 23.62 -0.86
N ALA A 131 -0.11 24.49 -1.26
CA ALA A 131 -0.45 25.76 -1.90
C ALA A 131 -1.14 25.62 -3.29
N ARG A 132 -1.15 24.40 -3.87
CA ARG A 132 -1.69 24.12 -5.22
C ARG A 132 -2.83 23.13 -5.22
N CYS A 133 -3.00 22.39 -4.13
CA CYS A 133 -4.00 21.33 -3.99
C CYS A 133 -4.71 21.50 -2.65
N ASP A 134 -5.95 21.06 -2.56
CA ASP A 134 -6.72 21.09 -1.32
C ASP A 134 -6.46 19.82 -0.48
N VAL A 135 -5.18 19.62 -0.12
CA VAL A 135 -4.73 18.45 0.65
C VAL A 135 -3.63 18.81 1.62
N SER A 136 -3.54 18.08 2.73
CA SER A 136 -2.45 18.23 3.70
C SER A 136 -1.13 17.72 3.14
N LEU A 137 -0.04 18.38 3.51
CA LEU A 137 1.32 17.93 3.17
C LEU A 137 1.75 16.78 4.08
N THR A 138 2.51 15.84 3.52
CA THR A 138 3.10 14.71 4.23
C THR A 138 4.54 15.02 4.62
N TYR A 139 4.90 14.80 5.87
CA TYR A 139 6.26 14.99 6.36
C TYR A 139 7.18 13.81 5.98
N HIS A 140 8.34 14.13 5.44
CA HIS A 140 9.42 13.19 5.12
C HIS A 140 10.63 13.46 5.98
N LYS A 141 10.87 12.62 6.97
CA LYS A 141 11.93 12.81 7.99
C LYS A 141 13.32 12.84 7.37
N TYR A 142 13.61 11.95 6.41
CA TYR A 142 14.92 11.87 5.75
C TYR A 142 15.26 13.16 4.99
N LEU A 143 14.27 13.75 4.31
CA LEU A 143 14.42 14.96 3.52
C LEU A 143 14.21 16.23 4.36
N LYS A 144 13.66 16.11 5.57
CA LYS A 144 13.26 17.20 6.47
C LYS A 144 12.36 18.23 5.79
N ASP A 145 11.44 17.75 4.97
CA ASP A 145 10.51 18.56 4.20
C ASP A 145 9.10 17.99 4.18
N LEU A 146 8.18 18.81 3.73
CA LEU A 146 6.75 18.54 3.58
C LEU A 146 6.44 18.43 2.10
N HIS A 147 5.81 17.31 1.69
CA HIS A 147 5.50 17.02 0.29
C HIS A 147 4.02 16.89 0.03
N CYS A 148 3.57 17.41 -1.10
CA CYS A 148 2.31 17.06 -1.71
C CYS A 148 2.49 15.88 -2.66
N HIS A 149 1.86 14.74 -2.38
CA HIS A 149 1.93 13.55 -3.25
C HIS A 149 1.06 13.64 -4.51
N TYR A 150 0.24 14.70 -4.63
CA TYR A 150 -0.57 14.95 -5.84
C TYR A 150 0.17 15.76 -6.90
N CYS A 151 0.73 16.92 -6.52
CA CYS A 151 1.36 17.82 -7.48
C CYS A 151 2.88 17.93 -7.35
N GLY A 152 3.48 17.23 -6.38
CA GLY A 152 4.91 17.27 -6.13
C GLY A 152 5.41 18.56 -5.45
N TYR A 153 4.50 19.46 -5.00
CA TYR A 153 4.88 20.65 -4.24
C TYR A 153 5.64 20.25 -2.98
N ARG A 154 6.67 21.03 -2.64
CA ARG A 154 7.51 20.81 -1.46
C ARG A 154 7.74 22.11 -0.73
N GLU A 155 7.79 22.00 0.60
CA GLU A 155 8.24 23.08 1.48
C GLU A 155 9.05 22.54 2.65
N SER A 156 9.91 23.36 3.23
CA SER A 156 10.70 22.98 4.40
C SER A 156 9.83 22.88 5.64
N GLU A 157 10.21 22.00 6.57
CA GLU A 157 9.56 21.89 7.87
C GLU A 157 9.62 23.23 8.61
N PRO A 158 8.46 23.78 9.05
CA PRO A 158 8.44 25.03 9.80
C PRO A 158 8.96 24.81 11.23
N ARG A 159 9.87 25.65 11.70
CA ARG A 159 10.37 25.60 13.08
C ARG A 159 9.33 26.02 14.11
N THR A 160 8.43 26.90 13.72
CA THR A 160 7.34 27.41 14.53
C THR A 160 6.06 27.37 13.73
N CYS A 161 4.94 27.20 14.40
CA CYS A 161 3.63 27.21 13.77
C CYS A 161 3.36 28.56 13.09
N PRO A 162 3.12 28.62 11.77
CA PRO A 162 2.84 29.89 11.08
C PRO A 162 1.56 30.58 11.55
N ARG A 163 0.65 29.81 12.16
CA ARG A 163 -0.67 30.30 12.59
C ARG A 163 -0.63 30.94 13.98
N CYS A 164 0.09 30.35 14.94
CA CYS A 164 0.06 30.80 16.34
C CYS A 164 1.43 31.06 16.94
N GLY A 165 2.55 30.85 16.21
CA GLY A 165 3.91 31.07 16.67
C GLY A 165 4.45 30.02 17.65
N SER A 166 3.69 28.98 17.99
CA SER A 166 4.10 27.91 18.90
C SER A 166 5.21 27.06 18.29
N GLU A 167 6.19 26.65 19.09
CA GLU A 167 7.23 25.69 18.70
C GLU A 167 6.73 24.23 18.80
N GLU A 168 5.53 24.01 19.35
CA GLU A 168 4.96 22.67 19.53
C GLU A 168 4.32 22.16 18.24
N VAL A 169 5.11 21.94 17.22
CA VAL A 169 4.68 21.27 15.98
C VAL A 169 5.18 19.83 16.01
N GLU A 170 4.27 18.88 15.90
CA GLU A 170 4.60 17.46 15.97
C GLU A 170 4.08 16.68 14.76
N SER A 171 4.81 15.63 14.42
CA SER A 171 4.40 14.68 13.38
C SER A 171 3.47 13.62 13.97
N LYS A 172 2.23 13.55 13.46
CA LYS A 172 1.22 12.57 13.90
C LYS A 172 0.95 11.52 12.83
N GLY A 173 0.78 10.30 13.29
CA GLY A 173 0.46 9.15 12.44
C GLY A 173 1.66 8.29 12.14
N ILE A 174 1.41 7.26 11.35
CA ILE A 174 2.43 6.29 10.97
C ILE A 174 2.48 6.18 9.45
N GLY A 175 3.66 6.38 8.89
CA GLY A 175 3.96 6.14 7.49
C GLY A 175 4.99 5.02 7.34
N THR A 176 5.29 4.64 6.11
CA THR A 176 6.21 3.53 5.79
C THR A 176 7.62 3.74 6.35
N GLU A 177 8.15 4.95 6.36
CA GLU A 177 9.46 5.26 6.95
C GLU A 177 9.53 4.95 8.44
N ARG A 178 8.48 5.32 9.16
CA ARG A 178 8.42 5.09 10.62
C ARG A 178 8.27 3.63 10.95
N ILE A 179 7.51 2.88 10.15
CA ILE A 179 7.37 1.43 10.30
C ILE A 179 8.72 0.75 10.13
N GLU A 180 9.47 1.12 9.08
CA GLU A 180 10.80 0.59 8.81
C GLU A 180 11.77 0.85 9.98
N GLU A 181 11.79 2.07 10.54
CA GLU A 181 12.60 2.42 11.71
C GLU A 181 12.20 1.63 12.96
N GLU A 182 10.90 1.47 13.23
CA GLU A 182 10.42 0.71 14.38
C GLU A 182 10.73 -0.79 14.23
N ILE A 183 10.62 -1.36 13.04
CA ILE A 183 11.05 -2.74 12.78
C ILE A 183 12.55 -2.92 13.02
N ALA A 184 13.40 -2.02 12.54
CA ALA A 184 14.84 -2.07 12.80
C ALA A 184 15.17 -1.94 14.30
N THR A 185 14.31 -1.29 15.08
CA THR A 185 14.47 -1.18 16.54
C THR A 185 14.09 -2.48 17.26
N HIS A 186 12.98 -3.12 16.84
CA HIS A 186 12.52 -4.38 17.44
C HIS A 186 13.31 -5.61 16.98
N PHE A 187 13.79 -5.57 15.74
CA PHE A 187 14.49 -6.68 15.08
C PHE A 187 15.79 -6.19 14.42
N PRO A 188 16.83 -5.84 15.19
CA PRO A 188 18.05 -5.19 14.66
C PRO A 188 18.86 -6.09 13.71
N GLU A 189 18.73 -7.40 13.79
CA GLU A 189 19.39 -8.35 12.89
C GLU A 189 18.65 -8.56 11.57
N VAL A 190 17.43 -8.00 11.43
CA VAL A 190 16.57 -8.24 10.29
C VAL A 190 16.69 -7.08 9.30
N LYS A 191 16.89 -7.42 8.03
CA LYS A 191 16.88 -6.43 6.97
C LYS A 191 15.46 -6.14 6.52
N ALA A 192 14.99 -4.94 6.81
CA ALA A 192 13.76 -4.40 6.26
C ALA A 192 14.04 -3.55 5.01
N ALA A 193 13.13 -3.57 4.07
CA ALA A 193 13.14 -2.66 2.93
C ALA A 193 11.76 -2.04 2.73
N ARG A 194 11.77 -0.82 2.21
CA ARG A 194 10.55 -0.06 1.95
C ARG A 194 10.24 -0.03 0.45
N MET A 195 8.97 -0.32 0.12
CA MET A 195 8.44 -0.24 -1.23
C MET A 195 7.28 0.75 -1.29
N ASP A 196 7.59 1.98 -1.60
CA ASP A 196 6.63 3.05 -1.86
C ASP A 196 7.09 3.89 -3.06
N LEU A 197 6.28 4.87 -3.50
CA LEU A 197 6.64 5.70 -4.65
C LEU A 197 7.92 6.51 -4.46
N ASP A 198 8.35 6.76 -3.23
CA ASP A 198 9.56 7.54 -2.97
C ASP A 198 10.80 6.68 -3.17
N THR A 199 10.74 5.40 -2.79
CA THR A 199 11.84 4.45 -2.97
C THR A 199 11.87 3.82 -4.37
N THR A 200 10.73 3.83 -5.07
CA THR A 200 10.55 3.15 -6.37
C THR A 200 10.37 4.11 -7.55
N ARG A 201 10.84 5.36 -7.44
CA ARG A 201 10.75 6.36 -8.53
C ARG A 201 11.40 5.91 -9.84
N THR A 202 12.40 5.04 -9.76
CA THR A 202 13.04 4.43 -10.91
C THR A 202 12.60 2.98 -11.04
N ARG A 203 12.40 2.51 -12.28
CA ARG A 203 12.09 1.10 -12.56
C ARG A 203 13.13 0.15 -11.94
N THR A 204 14.40 0.51 -12.02
CA THR A 204 15.50 -0.26 -11.43
C THR A 204 15.47 -0.30 -9.90
N GLY A 205 14.96 0.74 -9.23
CA GLY A 205 14.77 0.75 -7.77
C GLY A 205 13.71 -0.27 -7.33
N HIS A 206 12.58 -0.30 -8.03
CA HIS A 206 11.50 -1.25 -7.78
C HIS A 206 11.97 -2.70 -7.99
N GLU A 207 12.59 -3.00 -9.14
CA GLU A 207 13.08 -4.34 -9.48
C GLU A 207 14.12 -4.85 -8.46
N ARG A 208 15.03 -3.99 -7.98
CA ARG A 208 16.02 -4.35 -6.96
C ARG A 208 15.40 -4.74 -5.62
N ILE A 209 14.38 -4.02 -5.17
CA ILE A 209 13.71 -4.33 -3.91
C ILE A 209 12.98 -5.67 -4.01
N ILE A 210 12.29 -5.91 -5.12
CA ILE A 210 11.61 -7.20 -5.37
C ILE A 210 12.64 -8.33 -5.38
N GLN A 211 13.70 -8.20 -6.15
CA GLN A 211 14.75 -9.22 -6.24
C GLN A 211 15.37 -9.50 -4.87
N ALA A 212 15.72 -8.48 -4.09
CA ALA A 212 16.28 -8.65 -2.76
C ALA A 212 15.32 -9.33 -1.78
N PHE A 213 14.01 -9.11 -1.95
CA PHE A 213 13.00 -9.81 -1.16
C PHE A 213 12.82 -11.26 -1.64
N GLU A 214 12.76 -11.53 -2.94
CA GLU A 214 12.68 -12.88 -3.51
C GLU A 214 13.89 -13.76 -3.15
N THR A 215 15.11 -13.19 -3.13
CA THR A 215 16.32 -13.92 -2.74
C THR A 215 16.50 -14.10 -1.24
N GLY A 216 15.67 -13.47 -0.41
CA GLY A 216 15.76 -13.53 1.05
C GLY A 216 16.80 -12.58 1.67
N ASP A 217 17.44 -11.72 0.87
CA ASP A 217 18.36 -10.69 1.36
C ASP A 217 17.61 -9.66 2.23
N VAL A 218 16.32 -9.49 1.97
CA VAL A 218 15.36 -8.69 2.76
C VAL A 218 14.32 -9.64 3.34
N GLN A 219 14.11 -9.58 4.65
CA GLN A 219 13.16 -10.43 5.36
C GLN A 219 11.83 -9.74 5.65
N VAL A 220 11.82 -8.41 5.77
CA VAL A 220 10.61 -7.62 6.01
C VAL A 220 10.43 -6.59 4.92
N LEU A 221 9.30 -6.66 4.21
CA LEU A 221 8.93 -5.68 3.19
C LEU A 221 7.85 -4.76 3.73
N VAL A 222 8.14 -3.47 3.85
CA VAL A 222 7.18 -2.45 4.29
C VAL A 222 6.69 -1.69 3.06
N GLY A 223 5.38 -1.65 2.83
CA GLY A 223 4.92 -0.96 1.63
C GLY A 223 3.48 -0.48 1.66
N THR A 224 3.14 0.27 0.62
CA THR A 224 1.79 0.74 0.31
C THR A 224 1.12 -0.20 -0.70
N GLN A 225 0.14 0.26 -1.44
CA GLN A 225 -0.56 -0.53 -2.47
C GLN A 225 0.38 -1.21 -3.50
N MET A 226 1.63 -0.77 -3.61
CA MET A 226 2.61 -1.36 -4.53
C MET A 226 3.02 -2.78 -4.16
N VAL A 227 2.91 -3.17 -2.87
CA VAL A 227 3.23 -4.52 -2.39
C VAL A 227 2.05 -5.50 -2.55
N THR A 228 0.88 -5.02 -2.98
CA THR A 228 -0.35 -5.83 -3.03
C THR A 228 -0.76 -6.26 -4.43
N LYS A 229 -0.18 -5.66 -5.49
CA LYS A 229 -0.59 -5.93 -6.87
C LYS A 229 0.51 -6.57 -7.69
N GLY A 230 0.19 -7.71 -8.30
CA GLY A 230 1.04 -8.37 -9.29
C GLY A 230 2.33 -8.99 -8.78
N LEU A 231 2.44 -9.17 -7.46
CA LEU A 231 3.58 -9.83 -6.81
C LEU A 231 3.12 -11.14 -6.17
N ASP A 232 3.91 -12.19 -6.36
CA ASP A 232 3.67 -13.50 -5.76
C ASP A 232 5.00 -13.96 -5.13
N PHE A 233 5.01 -14.04 -3.80
CA PHE A 233 6.21 -14.37 -3.03
C PHE A 233 6.01 -15.70 -2.28
N GLU A 234 6.79 -16.70 -2.62
CA GLU A 234 6.65 -18.06 -2.07
C GLU A 234 7.00 -18.17 -0.59
N HIS A 235 7.88 -17.32 -0.09
CA HIS A 235 8.41 -17.41 1.27
C HIS A 235 7.71 -16.51 2.30
N VAL A 236 6.66 -15.79 1.89
CA VAL A 236 5.90 -14.95 2.82
C VAL A 236 5.06 -15.79 3.76
N GLY A 237 5.30 -15.65 5.06
CA GLY A 237 4.57 -16.33 6.11
C GLY A 237 3.54 -15.47 6.83
N LEU A 238 3.73 -14.14 6.80
CA LEU A 238 2.86 -13.18 7.48
C LEU A 238 2.63 -11.93 6.64
N VAL A 239 1.39 -11.48 6.58
CA VAL A 239 1.04 -10.14 6.07
C VAL A 239 0.38 -9.37 7.22
N GLY A 240 1.06 -8.34 7.70
CA GLY A 240 0.53 -7.42 8.71
C GLY A 240 -0.08 -6.18 8.06
N ILE A 241 -1.38 -5.93 8.28
CA ILE A 241 -2.08 -4.74 7.78
C ILE A 241 -2.22 -3.75 8.92
N LEU A 242 -1.54 -2.61 8.82
CA LEU A 242 -1.56 -1.59 9.85
C LEU A 242 -2.68 -0.58 9.58
N GLN A 243 -3.46 -0.26 10.64
CA GLN A 243 -4.58 0.68 10.55
C GLN A 243 -5.57 0.34 9.41
N ALA A 244 -6.02 -0.90 9.38
CA ALA A 244 -6.94 -1.40 8.34
C ALA A 244 -8.27 -0.60 8.26
N ASP A 245 -8.69 0.04 9.35
CA ASP A 245 -9.87 0.91 9.45
C ASP A 245 -9.70 2.28 8.79
N ARG A 246 -8.48 2.61 8.37
CA ARG A 246 -8.14 3.89 7.70
C ARG A 246 -7.74 3.71 6.25
N SER A 247 -8.15 2.62 5.63
CA SER A 247 -7.99 2.46 4.19
C SER A 247 -8.79 3.56 3.47
N GLU A 248 -8.09 4.48 2.81
CA GLU A 248 -8.75 5.46 1.95
C GLU A 248 -9.21 4.73 0.70
N GLU A 249 -10.49 4.41 0.67
CA GLU A 249 -11.17 4.09 -0.58
C GLU A 249 -11.40 5.40 -1.33
N HIS A 250 -10.71 5.58 -2.43
CA HIS A 250 -10.99 6.61 -3.43
C HIS A 250 -11.27 5.94 -4.77
#